data_d63f78d9b5144bdb5f2db7d87d62a611
#
_entry.id   d63f78d9b5144bdb5f2db7d87d62a611
#
_cell.length_a   1.000
_cell.length_b   1.000
_cell.length_c   1.000
_cell.angle_alpha   90.00
_cell.angle_beta   90.00
_cell.angle_gamma   90.00
#
_symmetry.space_group_name_H-M   'P 1'
#
loop_
_entity.id
_entity.type
_entity.pdbx_description
1 polymer ?
#
loop_
_entity_poly.entity_id
_entity_poly.type
_entity_poly.pdbx_seq_one_letter_code
_entity_poly.pdbx_strand_id
1 'polypeptide(L)'
;MPGSIVGILGSGQLGRMLALAARRFGYRIHVFSPEANSPAGQVADREFVAAYDDLDAVRDFARSVDVVTYEFENVPLATAEICAAIVPLRPGVQALRVAQNRLREKTFFVENGLPTVPFTAVHSLTDLQTGLAQIGCPALLKTAVSGYDGKGQIKINHPDEAAAAWQSVGEVACILEGWVAFEREISMVAARDVNGRIAHYNLIENRHANHILDVSIAPANVPPLVLAQAEAMVETVLTALDVVGVLCVEFFLTPTPGRLLLNEIAPRPHNSGHLTIEACVTSQFEQQLRTVCGLPVGDTTYLRPAAMANLLGDLWDFQRRGAEAQREKSVQSVAKSPDWTAVLTHPHLKLHLYGKESARPGRKMGHLTALASSVEEAEKIVRGARGRLVIE
;
A
#
# COMPACT_ATOMS: atom_id res chain seq x y z
N MET A 1 8.70 22.42 11.45
CA MET A 1 10.01 22.75 12.03
C MET A 1 10.48 21.54 12.85
N PRO A 2 11.79 21.23 12.91
CA PRO A 2 12.29 20.22 13.84
C PRO A 2 11.76 20.48 15.26
N GLY A 3 11.38 19.42 15.97
CA GLY A 3 10.70 19.51 17.25
C GLY A 3 9.16 19.55 17.20
N SER A 4 8.57 19.81 16.02
CA SER A 4 7.14 19.66 15.82
C SER A 4 6.70 18.20 15.90
N ILE A 5 5.40 18.00 16.11
CA ILE A 5 4.79 16.68 16.31
C ILE A 5 3.96 16.31 15.08
N VAL A 6 4.27 15.19 14.47
CA VAL A 6 3.48 14.63 13.38
C VAL A 6 2.54 13.55 13.94
N GLY A 7 1.26 13.70 13.69
CA GLY A 7 0.24 12.70 14.02
C GLY A 7 0.05 11.72 12.88
N ILE A 8 -0.08 10.43 13.20
CA ILE A 8 -0.35 9.37 12.23
C ILE A 8 -1.65 8.67 12.61
N LEU A 9 -2.64 8.71 11.72
CA LEU A 9 -3.83 7.86 11.81
C LEU A 9 -3.49 6.47 11.26
N GLY A 10 -3.55 5.48 12.12
CA GLY A 10 -3.00 4.16 11.89
C GLY A 10 -1.70 3.92 12.67
N SER A 11 -1.38 2.65 12.88
CA SER A 11 -0.24 2.27 13.72
C SER A 11 0.50 1.02 13.23
N GLY A 12 0.35 0.71 11.95
CA GLY A 12 0.99 -0.43 11.29
C GLY A 12 2.44 -0.18 10.87
N GLN A 13 2.88 -0.97 9.88
CA GLN A 13 4.26 -0.93 9.40
C GLN A 13 4.61 0.37 8.65
N LEU A 14 3.66 0.99 7.94
CA LEU A 14 3.94 2.22 7.21
C LEU A 14 4.15 3.37 8.19
N GLY A 15 3.31 3.47 9.22
CA GLY A 15 3.48 4.41 10.32
C GLY A 15 4.81 4.20 11.06
N ARG A 16 5.19 2.93 11.31
CA ARG A 16 6.50 2.62 11.91
C ARG A 16 7.67 3.15 11.05
N MET A 17 7.68 2.87 9.76
CA MET A 17 8.74 3.33 8.87
C MET A 17 8.77 4.86 8.71
N LEU A 18 7.59 5.50 8.69
CA LEU A 18 7.49 6.96 8.70
C LEU A 18 8.04 7.54 10.01
N ALA A 19 7.70 6.95 11.16
CA ALA A 19 8.23 7.38 12.46
C ALA A 19 9.75 7.28 12.53
N LEU A 20 10.34 6.19 12.02
CA LEU A 20 11.80 6.03 11.95
C LEU A 20 12.47 7.07 11.04
N ALA A 21 11.85 7.41 9.89
CA ALA A 21 12.33 8.48 9.03
C ALA A 21 12.25 9.85 9.72
N ALA A 22 11.16 10.13 10.44
CA ALA A 22 10.93 11.40 11.14
C ALA A 22 11.96 11.66 12.26
N ARG A 23 12.41 10.61 12.94
CA ARG A 23 13.44 10.71 13.99
C ARG A 23 14.74 11.31 13.48
N ARG A 24 15.15 11.00 12.26
CA ARG A 24 16.37 11.56 11.65
C ARG A 24 16.30 13.08 11.47
N PHE A 25 15.08 13.63 11.36
CA PHE A 25 14.81 15.06 11.21
C PHE A 25 14.49 15.77 12.53
N GLY A 26 14.50 15.04 13.66
CA GLY A 26 14.19 15.60 14.97
C GLY A 26 12.71 15.88 15.20
N TYR A 27 11.80 15.25 14.42
CA TYR A 27 10.35 15.32 14.66
C TYR A 27 9.93 14.30 15.71
N ARG A 28 8.89 14.65 16.47
CA ARG A 28 8.18 13.73 17.34
C ARG A 28 6.98 13.14 16.63
N ILE A 29 6.58 11.94 17.05
CA ILE A 29 5.49 11.19 16.42
C ILE A 29 4.46 10.80 17.48
N HIS A 30 3.20 11.16 17.23
CA HIS A 30 2.05 10.58 17.91
C HIS A 30 1.30 9.68 16.94
N VAL A 31 0.84 8.51 17.40
CA VAL A 31 0.01 7.60 16.61
C VAL A 31 -1.36 7.41 17.25
N PHE A 32 -2.37 7.19 16.43
CA PHE A 32 -3.75 6.95 16.85
C PHE A 32 -4.30 5.70 16.18
N SER A 33 -4.71 4.72 16.95
CA SER A 33 -5.38 3.50 16.47
C SER A 33 -6.08 2.74 17.59
N PRO A 34 -6.96 1.77 17.30
CA PRO A 34 -7.55 0.91 18.32
C PRO A 34 -6.58 -0.13 18.90
N GLU A 35 -5.38 -0.29 18.34
CA GLU A 35 -4.39 -1.30 18.75
C GLU A 35 -3.38 -0.68 19.73
N ALA A 36 -3.11 -1.36 20.85
CA ALA A 36 -2.03 -1.03 21.78
C ALA A 36 -0.75 -1.81 21.41
N ASN A 37 0.42 -1.28 21.82
CA ASN A 37 1.74 -1.85 21.52
C ASN A 37 1.93 -2.15 20.01
N SER A 38 1.38 -1.26 19.21
CA SER A 38 1.35 -1.41 17.76
C SER A 38 2.73 -1.23 17.12
N PRO A 39 2.96 -1.70 15.89
CA PRO A 39 4.23 -1.50 15.18
C PRO A 39 4.73 -0.05 15.17
N ALA A 40 3.86 0.93 14.94
CA ALA A 40 4.24 2.34 14.98
C ALA A 40 4.32 2.87 16.43
N GLY A 41 3.43 2.41 17.33
CA GLY A 41 3.43 2.78 18.75
C GLY A 41 4.75 2.44 19.44
N GLN A 42 5.38 1.31 19.10
CA GLN A 42 6.69 0.90 19.64
C GLN A 42 7.83 1.90 19.35
N VAL A 43 7.67 2.79 18.37
CA VAL A 43 8.68 3.77 17.95
C VAL A 43 8.16 5.22 17.98
N ALA A 44 6.93 5.44 18.41
CA ALA A 44 6.31 6.75 18.60
C ALA A 44 6.69 7.37 19.95
N ASP A 45 6.49 8.69 20.09
CA ASP A 45 6.60 9.38 21.39
C ASP A 45 5.34 9.19 22.23
N ARG A 46 4.19 9.02 21.56
CA ARG A 46 2.92 8.77 22.22
C ARG A 46 2.01 7.92 21.34
N GLU A 47 1.38 6.94 21.95
CA GLU A 47 0.34 6.10 21.36
C GLU A 47 -1.02 6.44 21.97
N PHE A 48 -1.97 6.85 21.14
CA PHE A 48 -3.37 7.03 21.51
C PHE A 48 -4.12 5.77 21.12
N VAL A 49 -4.67 5.08 22.10
CA VAL A 49 -5.40 3.83 21.90
C VAL A 49 -6.88 4.10 22.07
N ALA A 50 -7.58 4.27 20.94
CA ALA A 50 -9.03 4.46 20.90
C ALA A 50 -9.59 4.05 19.52
N ALA A 51 -10.88 3.77 19.45
CA ALA A 51 -11.57 3.48 18.20
C ALA A 51 -11.58 4.74 17.30
N TYR A 52 -11.54 4.54 15.97
CA TYR A 52 -11.54 5.67 15.03
C TYR A 52 -12.84 6.49 15.06
N ASP A 53 -13.94 5.93 15.54
CA ASP A 53 -15.24 6.58 15.71
C ASP A 53 -15.41 7.22 17.09
N ASP A 54 -14.43 7.10 17.99
CA ASP A 54 -14.34 7.92 19.21
C ASP A 54 -13.86 9.33 18.85
N LEU A 55 -14.82 10.16 18.44
CA LEU A 55 -14.53 11.49 17.91
C LEU A 55 -13.96 12.46 18.95
N ASP A 56 -14.15 12.22 20.25
CA ASP A 56 -13.54 13.03 21.30
C ASP A 56 -12.07 12.69 21.46
N ALA A 57 -11.72 11.40 21.48
CA ALA A 57 -10.33 10.96 21.47
C ALA A 57 -9.59 11.44 20.20
N VAL A 58 -10.26 11.44 19.05
CA VAL A 58 -9.72 11.99 17.79
C VAL A 58 -9.42 13.48 17.89
N ARG A 59 -10.32 14.28 18.52
CA ARG A 59 -10.07 15.72 18.76
C ARG A 59 -8.88 15.95 19.67
N ASP A 60 -8.76 15.18 20.74
CA ASP A 60 -7.63 15.28 21.67
C ASP A 60 -6.31 14.90 21.02
N PHE A 61 -6.32 13.86 20.19
CA PHE A 61 -5.17 13.52 19.36
C PHE A 61 -4.80 14.65 18.42
N ALA A 62 -5.75 15.17 17.63
CA ALA A 62 -5.50 16.23 16.66
C ALA A 62 -4.94 17.51 17.30
N ARG A 63 -5.43 17.88 18.51
CA ARG A 63 -4.91 19.02 19.28
C ARG A 63 -3.49 18.82 19.82
N SER A 64 -3.03 17.57 19.89
CA SER A 64 -1.70 17.22 20.43
C SER A 64 -0.58 17.24 19.38
N VAL A 65 -0.88 17.56 18.12
CA VAL A 65 0.05 17.48 16.99
C VAL A 65 -0.01 18.73 16.11
N ASP A 66 1.00 18.96 15.27
CA ASP A 66 1.07 20.13 14.39
C ASP A 66 0.57 19.82 12.96
N VAL A 67 0.57 18.56 12.56
CA VAL A 67 0.08 18.06 11.28
C VAL A 67 -0.34 16.60 11.43
N VAL A 68 -1.37 16.18 10.73
CA VAL A 68 -1.83 14.79 10.70
C VAL A 68 -1.60 14.19 9.32
N THR A 69 -1.17 12.94 9.29
CA THR A 69 -1.16 12.08 8.11
C THR A 69 -1.82 10.74 8.43
N TYR A 70 -2.01 9.90 7.42
CA TYR A 70 -2.55 8.56 7.60
C TYR A 70 -1.68 7.52 6.88
N GLU A 71 -1.68 6.28 7.39
CA GLU A 71 -0.88 5.19 6.84
C GLU A 71 -1.71 4.17 6.04
N PHE A 72 -3.03 4.28 6.05
CA PHE A 72 -3.92 3.37 5.31
C PHE A 72 -5.22 4.08 4.93
N GLU A 73 -5.90 3.56 3.91
CA GLU A 73 -7.05 4.20 3.29
C GLU A 73 -8.36 4.04 4.09
N ASN A 74 -8.46 3.04 4.97
CA ASN A 74 -9.73 2.72 5.65
C ASN A 74 -9.97 3.53 6.94
N VAL A 75 -9.27 4.64 7.13
CA VAL A 75 -9.59 5.61 8.19
C VAL A 75 -10.97 6.20 7.89
N PRO A 76 -11.95 6.18 8.82
CA PRO A 76 -13.25 6.78 8.59
C PRO A 76 -13.14 8.25 8.17
N LEU A 77 -13.95 8.66 7.17
CA LEU A 77 -13.90 10.04 6.68
C LEU A 77 -14.20 11.06 7.77
N ALA A 78 -15.16 10.76 8.69
CA ALA A 78 -15.47 11.62 9.82
C ALA A 78 -14.25 11.89 10.72
N THR A 79 -13.41 10.87 10.95
CA THR A 79 -12.16 10.99 11.70
C THR A 79 -11.18 11.92 10.98
N ALA A 80 -11.01 11.73 9.67
CA ALA A 80 -10.15 12.58 8.85
C ALA A 80 -10.65 14.03 8.80
N GLU A 81 -11.95 14.24 8.66
CA GLU A 81 -12.60 15.57 8.63
C GLU A 81 -12.42 16.32 9.96
N ILE A 82 -12.54 15.63 11.09
CA ILE A 82 -12.28 16.24 12.42
C ILE A 82 -10.82 16.65 12.55
N CYS A 83 -9.88 15.80 12.16
CA CYS A 83 -8.46 16.17 12.17
C CYS A 83 -8.21 17.38 11.28
N ALA A 84 -8.74 17.40 10.06
CA ALA A 84 -8.58 18.49 9.10
C ALA A 84 -9.18 19.83 9.56
N ALA A 85 -10.20 19.79 10.41
CA ALA A 85 -10.80 21.00 11.02
C ALA A 85 -9.93 21.61 12.14
N ILE A 86 -8.93 20.88 12.65
CA ILE A 86 -8.10 21.31 13.79
C ILE A 86 -6.68 21.63 13.35
N VAL A 87 -6.07 20.75 12.53
CA VAL A 87 -4.70 20.89 12.00
C VAL A 87 -4.66 20.45 10.54
N PRO A 88 -3.62 20.83 9.77
CA PRO A 88 -3.48 20.31 8.42
C PRO A 88 -3.51 18.78 8.39
N LEU A 89 -4.39 18.18 7.60
CA LEU A 89 -4.40 16.75 7.27
C LEU A 89 -3.83 16.57 5.86
N ARG A 90 -2.79 15.79 5.72
CA ARG A 90 -2.06 15.56 4.45
C ARG A 90 -1.80 14.08 4.24
N PRO A 91 -2.17 13.53 3.07
CA PRO A 91 -2.53 14.16 1.77
C PRO A 91 -3.87 14.86 1.64
N GLY A 92 -4.77 14.81 2.57
CA GLY A 92 -6.05 15.51 2.53
C GLY A 92 -7.26 14.57 2.49
N VAL A 93 -8.43 15.09 2.87
CA VAL A 93 -9.68 14.31 2.97
C VAL A 93 -10.15 13.83 1.59
N GLN A 94 -9.99 14.65 0.54
CA GLN A 94 -10.47 14.30 -0.80
C GLN A 94 -9.72 13.12 -1.39
N ALA A 95 -8.40 13.08 -1.25
CA ALA A 95 -7.58 11.95 -1.70
C ALA A 95 -8.00 10.65 -0.99
N LEU A 96 -8.24 10.72 0.33
CA LEU A 96 -8.75 9.60 1.11
C LEU A 96 -10.13 9.15 0.65
N ARG A 97 -11.05 10.10 0.44
CA ARG A 97 -12.43 9.84 -0.01
C ARG A 97 -12.49 9.11 -1.35
N VAL A 98 -11.64 9.50 -2.29
CA VAL A 98 -11.56 8.86 -3.60
C VAL A 98 -10.98 7.45 -3.48
N ALA A 99 -9.84 7.30 -2.79
CA ALA A 99 -9.15 6.02 -2.68
C ALA A 99 -9.91 4.93 -1.88
N GLN A 100 -10.84 5.35 -0.99
CA GLN A 100 -11.63 4.40 -0.20
C GLN A 100 -12.70 3.63 -0.98
N ASN A 101 -13.05 4.08 -2.16
CA ASN A 101 -14.18 3.51 -2.90
C ASN A 101 -13.82 3.36 -4.38
N ARG A 102 -13.77 2.12 -4.85
CA ARG A 102 -13.37 1.77 -6.22
C ARG A 102 -14.23 2.42 -7.30
N LEU A 103 -15.52 2.64 -7.05
CA LEU A 103 -16.39 3.35 -8.00
C LEU A 103 -16.01 4.83 -8.08
N ARG A 104 -15.79 5.49 -6.94
CA ARG A 104 -15.35 6.90 -6.92
C ARG A 104 -13.98 7.05 -7.60
N GLU A 105 -13.07 6.13 -7.31
CA GLU A 105 -11.73 6.11 -7.87
C GLU A 105 -11.76 5.96 -9.40
N LYS A 106 -12.49 4.98 -9.92
CA LYS A 106 -12.62 4.79 -11.37
C LYS A 106 -13.37 5.93 -12.07
N THR A 107 -14.41 6.46 -11.43
CA THR A 107 -15.13 7.65 -11.91
C THR A 107 -14.20 8.86 -11.99
N PHE A 108 -13.41 9.09 -10.91
CA PHE A 108 -12.40 10.14 -10.89
C PHE A 108 -11.37 9.98 -12.04
N PHE A 109 -10.92 8.77 -12.36
CA PHE A 109 -10.02 8.57 -13.49
C PHE A 109 -10.67 8.99 -14.81
N VAL A 110 -11.89 8.55 -15.07
CA VAL A 110 -12.62 8.88 -16.31
C VAL A 110 -12.87 10.39 -16.43
N GLU A 111 -13.32 11.04 -15.35
CA GLU A 111 -13.58 12.49 -15.31
C GLU A 111 -12.33 13.34 -15.58
N ASN A 112 -11.14 12.80 -15.26
CA ASN A 112 -9.87 13.46 -15.53
C ASN A 112 -9.16 12.97 -16.81
N GLY A 113 -9.86 12.21 -17.68
CA GLY A 113 -9.32 11.72 -18.94
C GLY A 113 -8.23 10.66 -18.80
N LEU A 114 -8.15 10.00 -17.63
CA LEU A 114 -7.15 8.98 -17.34
C LEU A 114 -7.67 7.60 -17.78
N PRO A 115 -6.90 6.86 -18.58
CA PRO A 115 -7.32 5.55 -19.06
C PRO A 115 -7.37 4.52 -17.93
N THR A 116 -8.48 3.82 -17.82
CA THR A 116 -8.67 2.71 -16.86
C THR A 116 -9.40 1.56 -17.54
N VAL A 117 -9.61 0.46 -16.82
CA VAL A 117 -10.39 -0.68 -17.30
C VAL A 117 -11.86 -0.29 -17.48
N PRO A 118 -12.60 -0.86 -18.45
CA PRO A 118 -14.05 -0.69 -18.51
C PRO A 118 -14.70 -1.13 -17.20
N PHE A 119 -15.63 -0.36 -16.68
CA PHE A 119 -16.29 -0.70 -15.42
C PHE A 119 -17.73 -0.22 -15.37
N THR A 120 -18.52 -0.81 -14.46
CA THR A 120 -19.86 -0.36 -14.12
C THR A 120 -20.17 -0.59 -12.65
N ALA A 121 -21.07 0.22 -12.08
CA ALA A 121 -21.57 0.04 -10.73
C ALA A 121 -22.55 -1.14 -10.66
N VAL A 122 -22.51 -1.88 -9.55
CA VAL A 122 -23.38 -3.02 -9.29
C VAL A 122 -23.97 -2.87 -7.90
N HIS A 123 -25.30 -2.68 -7.83
CA HIS A 123 -26.07 -2.56 -6.59
C HIS A 123 -27.11 -3.68 -6.44
N SER A 124 -27.28 -4.50 -7.49
CA SER A 124 -28.20 -5.63 -7.52
C SER A 124 -27.70 -6.71 -8.47
N LEU A 125 -28.32 -7.92 -8.37
CA LEU A 125 -28.05 -8.99 -9.33
C LEU A 125 -28.41 -8.57 -10.77
N THR A 126 -29.49 -7.77 -10.93
CA THR A 126 -29.90 -7.25 -12.25
C THR A 126 -28.84 -6.32 -12.83
N ASP A 127 -28.24 -5.44 -12.01
CA ASP A 127 -27.14 -4.58 -12.47
C ASP A 127 -25.93 -5.42 -12.89
N LEU A 128 -25.60 -6.48 -12.13
CA LEU A 128 -24.51 -7.38 -12.47
C LEU A 128 -24.75 -8.07 -13.82
N GLN A 129 -25.95 -8.62 -14.03
CA GLN A 129 -26.32 -9.26 -15.30
C GLN A 129 -26.25 -8.28 -16.48
N THR A 130 -26.76 -7.07 -16.29
CA THR A 130 -26.71 -5.99 -17.29
C THR A 130 -25.26 -5.59 -17.58
N GLY A 131 -24.45 -5.42 -16.53
CA GLY A 131 -23.03 -5.09 -16.65
C GLY A 131 -22.22 -6.17 -17.38
N LEU A 132 -22.49 -7.45 -17.11
CA LEU A 132 -21.86 -8.58 -17.83
C LEU A 132 -22.25 -8.59 -19.31
N ALA A 133 -23.51 -8.24 -19.65
CA ALA A 133 -23.92 -8.13 -21.04
C ALA A 133 -23.23 -6.97 -21.78
N GLN A 134 -22.87 -5.88 -21.08
CA GLN A 134 -22.19 -4.70 -21.63
C GLN A 134 -20.67 -4.87 -21.72
N ILE A 135 -20.06 -5.34 -20.64
CA ILE A 135 -18.58 -5.44 -20.50
C ILE A 135 -18.08 -6.75 -21.11
N GLY A 136 -18.90 -7.82 -21.05
CA GLY A 136 -18.51 -9.18 -21.47
C GLY A 136 -17.85 -9.98 -20.36
N CYS A 137 -17.54 -11.25 -20.68
CA CYS A 137 -16.76 -12.14 -19.83
C CYS A 137 -15.42 -12.51 -20.53
N PRO A 138 -14.36 -12.78 -19.75
CA PRO A 138 -14.33 -12.74 -18.29
C PRO A 138 -14.37 -11.32 -17.74
N ALA A 139 -14.94 -11.18 -16.53
CA ALA A 139 -15.01 -9.92 -15.78
C ALA A 139 -14.66 -10.14 -14.31
N LEU A 140 -14.36 -9.06 -13.58
CA LEU A 140 -13.97 -9.11 -12.19
C LEU A 140 -14.98 -8.30 -11.34
N LEU A 141 -15.75 -8.99 -10.51
CA LEU A 141 -16.65 -8.37 -9.54
C LEU A 141 -15.86 -8.10 -8.25
N LYS A 142 -15.84 -6.83 -7.81
CA LYS A 142 -15.13 -6.41 -6.58
C LYS A 142 -16.09 -5.65 -5.67
N THR A 143 -16.00 -5.83 -4.35
CA THR A 143 -16.69 -4.94 -3.41
C THR A 143 -16.21 -3.50 -3.59
N ALA A 144 -17.12 -2.54 -3.57
CA ALA A 144 -16.80 -1.13 -3.79
C ALA A 144 -15.90 -0.56 -2.69
N VAL A 145 -15.95 -1.11 -1.49
CA VAL A 145 -15.16 -0.71 -0.32
C VAL A 145 -14.51 -1.91 0.36
N SER A 146 -13.48 -1.69 1.17
CA SER A 146 -12.87 -2.68 2.08
C SER A 146 -12.22 -3.91 1.44
N GLY A 147 -11.97 -3.92 0.12
CA GLY A 147 -11.22 -4.98 -0.56
C GLY A 147 -9.71 -4.70 -0.56
N TYR A 148 -8.90 -5.69 -0.17
CA TYR A 148 -7.43 -5.64 -0.20
C TYR A 148 -6.83 -7.03 -0.40
N ASP A 149 -5.63 -7.12 -0.97
CA ASP A 149 -4.89 -8.38 -1.18
C ASP A 149 -5.78 -9.50 -1.77
N GLY A 150 -6.62 -9.19 -2.77
CA GLY A 150 -7.52 -10.13 -3.45
C GLY A 150 -8.81 -10.49 -2.70
N LYS A 151 -9.03 -9.98 -1.50
CA LYS A 151 -10.28 -10.20 -0.76
C LYS A 151 -11.42 -9.35 -1.31
N GLY A 152 -12.63 -9.92 -1.29
CA GLY A 152 -13.82 -9.25 -1.79
C GLY A 152 -13.85 -9.10 -3.32
N GLN A 153 -13.17 -10.01 -4.06
CA GLN A 153 -13.24 -10.04 -5.52
C GLN A 153 -13.46 -11.46 -6.06
N ILE A 154 -14.19 -11.55 -7.15
CA ILE A 154 -14.55 -12.80 -7.81
C ILE A 154 -14.45 -12.62 -9.32
N LYS A 155 -13.73 -13.53 -9.98
CA LYS A 155 -13.70 -13.61 -11.43
C LYS A 155 -14.94 -14.35 -11.93
N ILE A 156 -15.65 -13.75 -12.86
CA ILE A 156 -16.82 -14.29 -13.54
C ILE A 156 -16.39 -14.66 -14.97
N ASN A 157 -16.37 -15.93 -15.29
CA ASN A 157 -15.96 -16.41 -16.62
C ASN A 157 -17.18 -16.55 -17.56
N HIS A 158 -18.37 -16.82 -17.03
CA HIS A 158 -19.61 -16.95 -17.79
C HIS A 158 -20.75 -16.19 -17.10
N PRO A 159 -21.71 -15.61 -17.87
CA PRO A 159 -22.83 -14.89 -17.30
C PRO A 159 -23.67 -15.69 -16.29
N ASP A 160 -23.76 -17.00 -16.46
CA ASP A 160 -24.52 -17.90 -15.56
C ASP A 160 -23.95 -17.94 -14.14
N GLU A 161 -22.67 -17.52 -13.95
CA GLU A 161 -22.02 -17.44 -12.63
C GLU A 161 -22.48 -16.20 -11.83
N ALA A 162 -23.23 -15.28 -12.43
CA ALA A 162 -23.57 -13.97 -11.85
C ALA A 162 -24.26 -14.12 -10.47
N ALA A 163 -25.27 -15.01 -10.34
CA ALA A 163 -26.00 -15.18 -9.10
C ALA A 163 -25.10 -15.67 -7.96
N ALA A 164 -24.26 -16.66 -8.23
CA ALA A 164 -23.33 -17.21 -7.25
C ALA A 164 -22.24 -16.18 -6.86
N ALA A 165 -21.73 -15.43 -7.83
CA ALA A 165 -20.76 -14.36 -7.59
C ALA A 165 -21.36 -13.24 -6.73
N TRP A 166 -22.59 -12.81 -7.00
CA TRP A 166 -23.29 -11.79 -6.23
C TRP A 166 -23.49 -12.21 -4.77
N GLN A 167 -23.95 -13.45 -4.54
CA GLN A 167 -24.10 -13.99 -3.18
C GLN A 167 -22.76 -14.07 -2.43
N SER A 168 -21.70 -14.49 -3.11
CA SER A 168 -20.40 -14.68 -2.46
C SER A 168 -19.70 -13.38 -2.05
N VAL A 169 -20.00 -12.24 -2.69
CA VAL A 169 -19.55 -10.90 -2.23
C VAL A 169 -20.46 -10.31 -1.15
N GLY A 170 -21.50 -11.05 -0.72
CA GLY A 170 -22.42 -10.64 0.36
C GLY A 170 -23.51 -9.66 -0.08
N GLU A 171 -23.81 -9.60 -1.37
CA GLU A 171 -24.89 -8.75 -1.95
C GLU A 171 -24.76 -7.26 -1.60
N VAL A 172 -23.52 -6.78 -1.51
CA VAL A 172 -23.19 -5.40 -1.20
C VAL A 172 -22.86 -4.60 -2.47
N ALA A 173 -22.76 -3.28 -2.35
CA ALA A 173 -22.33 -2.43 -3.46
C ALA A 173 -20.96 -2.87 -4.01
N CYS A 174 -20.90 -3.11 -5.31
CA CYS A 174 -19.74 -3.62 -6.03
C CYS A 174 -19.42 -2.77 -7.26
N ILE A 175 -18.23 -2.99 -7.80
CA ILE A 175 -17.85 -2.60 -9.15
C ILE A 175 -17.61 -3.87 -9.98
N LEU A 176 -18.13 -3.89 -11.19
CA LEU A 176 -17.78 -4.88 -12.19
C LEU A 176 -16.74 -4.28 -13.12
N GLU A 177 -15.57 -4.89 -13.24
CA GLU A 177 -14.49 -4.48 -14.11
C GLU A 177 -14.28 -5.49 -15.23
N GLY A 178 -14.02 -5.02 -16.45
CA GLY A 178 -13.60 -5.86 -17.56
C GLY A 178 -12.25 -6.52 -17.27
N TRP A 179 -12.11 -7.78 -17.63
CA TRP A 179 -10.84 -8.49 -17.51
C TRP A 179 -9.80 -7.91 -18.47
N VAL A 180 -8.65 -7.53 -17.92
CA VAL A 180 -7.53 -7.01 -18.71
C VAL A 180 -6.45 -8.06 -18.81
N ALA A 181 -6.08 -8.41 -20.06
CA ALA A 181 -4.82 -9.09 -20.29
C ALA A 181 -3.70 -8.07 -20.19
N PHE A 182 -2.93 -8.10 -19.13
CA PHE A 182 -1.76 -7.25 -18.95
C PHE A 182 -0.46 -8.06 -19.07
N GLU A 183 0.59 -7.40 -19.49
CA GLU A 183 1.94 -7.97 -19.54
C GLU A 183 2.60 -7.93 -18.16
N ARG A 184 2.49 -6.77 -17.50
CA ARG A 184 3.07 -6.52 -16.17
C ARG A 184 2.21 -5.56 -15.36
N GLU A 185 2.27 -5.72 -14.04
CA GLU A 185 1.81 -4.72 -13.08
C GLU A 185 3.00 -3.83 -12.71
N ILE A 186 2.82 -2.53 -12.85
CA ILE A 186 3.84 -1.54 -12.51
C ILE A 186 3.22 -0.45 -11.63
N SER A 187 4.06 0.23 -10.85
CA SER A 187 3.60 1.34 -10.03
C SER A 187 4.58 2.50 -10.06
N MET A 188 4.07 3.70 -9.84
CA MET A 188 4.86 4.90 -9.64
C MET A 188 4.52 5.52 -8.30
N VAL A 189 5.51 5.67 -7.44
CA VAL A 189 5.41 6.50 -6.24
C VAL A 189 5.80 7.92 -6.63
N ALA A 190 5.04 8.89 -6.17
CA ALA A 190 5.36 10.31 -6.35
C ALA A 190 4.98 11.11 -5.11
N ALA A 191 5.56 12.29 -4.98
CA ALA A 191 5.29 13.21 -3.89
C ALA A 191 5.05 14.62 -4.42
N ARG A 192 4.12 15.35 -3.81
CA ARG A 192 3.88 16.76 -4.10
C ARG A 192 3.94 17.57 -2.81
N ASP A 193 4.71 18.68 -2.82
CA ASP A 193 4.82 19.56 -1.67
C ASP A 193 3.72 20.66 -1.66
N VAL A 194 3.69 21.43 -0.59
CA VAL A 194 2.71 22.52 -0.39
C VAL A 194 2.79 23.65 -1.44
N ASN A 195 3.88 23.73 -2.21
CA ASN A 195 4.08 24.70 -3.29
C ASN A 195 3.74 24.11 -4.65
N GLY A 196 3.24 22.87 -4.70
CA GLY A 196 2.89 22.17 -5.93
C GLY A 196 4.06 21.55 -6.68
N ARG A 197 5.27 21.52 -6.11
CA ARG A 197 6.41 20.83 -6.72
C ARG A 197 6.24 19.34 -6.58
N ILE A 198 6.47 18.61 -7.69
CA ILE A 198 6.31 17.15 -7.76
C ILE A 198 7.69 16.51 -7.93
N ALA A 199 7.87 15.36 -7.30
CA ALA A 199 9.00 14.46 -7.49
C ALA A 199 8.48 13.05 -7.74
N HIS A 200 8.86 12.44 -8.86
CA HIS A 200 8.51 11.07 -9.23
C HIS A 200 9.68 10.14 -8.93
N TYR A 201 9.36 8.93 -8.43
CA TYR A 201 10.29 7.81 -8.50
C TYR A 201 10.15 7.13 -9.86
N ASN A 202 11.20 6.47 -10.33
CA ASN A 202 11.09 5.65 -11.53
C ASN A 202 10.06 4.54 -11.33
N LEU A 203 9.50 4.02 -12.43
CA LEU A 203 8.55 2.92 -12.38
C LEU A 203 9.12 1.69 -11.68
N ILE A 204 8.27 1.03 -10.93
CA ILE A 204 8.55 -0.18 -10.15
C ILE A 204 7.73 -1.31 -10.76
N GLU A 205 8.36 -2.42 -11.15
CA GLU A 205 7.66 -3.63 -11.55
C GLU A 205 7.22 -4.40 -10.32
N ASN A 206 5.97 -4.83 -10.28
CA ASN A 206 5.35 -5.54 -9.19
C ASN A 206 4.96 -6.95 -9.61
N ARG A 207 5.42 -7.94 -8.86
CA ARG A 207 5.06 -9.34 -9.07
C ARG A 207 4.25 -9.82 -7.88
N HIS A 208 3.03 -10.28 -8.15
CA HIS A 208 2.13 -10.80 -7.15
C HIS A 208 2.14 -12.33 -7.13
N ALA A 209 1.96 -12.89 -5.94
CA ALA A 209 1.70 -14.30 -5.71
C ALA A 209 0.46 -14.43 -4.81
N ASN A 210 -0.54 -15.19 -5.25
CA ASN A 210 -1.81 -15.33 -4.52
C ASN A 210 -2.45 -13.98 -4.16
N HIS A 211 -2.44 -13.03 -5.10
CA HIS A 211 -2.96 -11.65 -4.97
C HIS A 211 -2.22 -10.77 -3.95
N ILE A 212 -1.12 -11.22 -3.37
CA ILE A 212 -0.29 -10.43 -2.46
C ILE A 212 0.99 -10.04 -3.20
N LEU A 213 1.43 -8.78 -3.06
CA LEU A 213 2.70 -8.34 -3.61
C LEU A 213 3.83 -9.20 -3.05
N ASP A 214 4.52 -9.91 -3.95
CA ASP A 214 5.61 -10.84 -3.62
C ASP A 214 6.98 -10.17 -3.74
N VAL A 215 7.26 -9.58 -4.92
CA VAL A 215 8.53 -8.91 -5.22
C VAL A 215 8.25 -7.62 -5.97
N SER A 216 8.98 -6.57 -5.62
CA SER A 216 9.07 -5.31 -6.38
C SER A 216 10.49 -5.10 -6.89
N ILE A 217 10.63 -4.62 -8.12
CA ILE A 217 11.89 -4.45 -8.84
C ILE A 217 11.97 -3.04 -9.39
N ALA A 218 13.08 -2.35 -9.16
CA ALA A 218 13.26 -0.99 -9.66
C ALA A 218 14.72 -0.70 -10.10
N PRO A 219 14.89 0.13 -11.14
CA PRO A 219 13.82 0.65 -12.00
C PRO A 219 13.21 -0.46 -12.88
N ALA A 220 11.92 -0.34 -13.19
CA ALA A 220 11.27 -1.24 -14.14
C ALA A 220 11.87 -1.05 -15.55
N ASN A 221 12.13 -2.15 -16.23
CA ASN A 221 12.62 -2.09 -17.62
C ASN A 221 11.44 -1.83 -18.58
N VAL A 222 11.17 -0.56 -18.86
CA VAL A 222 10.11 -0.09 -19.75
C VAL A 222 10.63 0.93 -20.75
N PRO A 223 9.97 1.07 -21.94
CA PRO A 223 10.32 2.13 -22.88
C PRO A 223 10.17 3.53 -22.25
N PRO A 224 11.01 4.52 -22.63
CA PRO A 224 10.91 5.89 -22.12
C PRO A 224 9.53 6.53 -22.31
N LEU A 225 8.81 6.18 -23.36
CA LEU A 225 7.45 6.66 -23.60
C LEU A 225 6.47 6.21 -22.50
N VAL A 226 6.61 4.97 -22.02
CA VAL A 226 5.77 4.43 -20.91
C VAL A 226 6.04 5.19 -19.62
N LEU A 227 7.32 5.50 -19.34
CA LEU A 227 7.68 6.30 -18.17
C LEU A 227 7.05 7.70 -18.26
N ALA A 228 7.23 8.41 -19.38
CA ALA A 228 6.66 9.74 -19.56
C ALA A 228 5.12 9.77 -19.48
N GLN A 229 4.45 8.74 -19.99
CA GLN A 229 2.99 8.62 -19.84
C GLN A 229 2.58 8.42 -18.37
N ALA A 230 3.28 7.54 -17.64
CA ALA A 230 3.01 7.31 -16.22
C ALA A 230 3.20 8.60 -15.41
N GLU A 231 4.28 9.34 -15.64
CA GLU A 231 4.55 10.63 -14.99
C GLU A 231 3.39 11.61 -15.23
N ALA A 232 2.97 11.81 -16.48
CA ALA A 232 1.87 12.72 -16.82
C ALA A 232 0.54 12.30 -16.15
N MET A 233 0.23 11.00 -16.10
CA MET A 233 -0.96 10.49 -15.41
C MET A 233 -0.90 10.72 -13.90
N VAL A 234 0.26 10.47 -13.28
CA VAL A 234 0.48 10.68 -11.85
C VAL A 234 0.39 12.17 -11.49
N GLU A 235 0.96 13.07 -12.30
CA GLU A 235 0.82 14.52 -12.13
C GLU A 235 -0.64 14.97 -12.18
N THR A 236 -1.42 14.41 -13.10
CA THR A 236 -2.86 14.67 -13.21
C THR A 236 -3.57 14.26 -11.92
N VAL A 237 -3.30 13.04 -11.40
CA VAL A 237 -3.91 12.55 -10.16
C VAL A 237 -3.52 13.44 -8.97
N LEU A 238 -2.22 13.74 -8.79
CA LEU A 238 -1.73 14.56 -7.69
C LEU A 238 -2.34 15.96 -7.69
N THR A 239 -2.49 16.55 -8.87
CA THR A 239 -3.01 17.91 -9.05
C THR A 239 -4.53 17.95 -8.86
N ALA A 240 -5.27 17.04 -9.48
CA ALA A 240 -6.73 17.01 -9.41
C ALA A 240 -7.26 16.67 -7.99
N LEU A 241 -6.50 15.89 -7.21
CA LEU A 241 -6.84 15.59 -5.80
C LEU A 241 -6.22 16.59 -4.81
N ASP A 242 -5.48 17.59 -5.29
CA ASP A 242 -4.70 18.54 -4.47
C ASP A 242 -3.88 17.84 -3.37
N VAL A 243 -3.21 16.77 -3.75
CA VAL A 243 -2.40 15.97 -2.82
C VAL A 243 -1.22 16.79 -2.31
N VAL A 244 -1.04 16.85 -1.00
CA VAL A 244 0.22 17.24 -0.35
C VAL A 244 0.74 16.04 0.43
N GLY A 245 1.73 15.34 -0.10
CA GLY A 245 2.16 14.06 0.47
C GLY A 245 2.69 13.13 -0.60
N VAL A 246 2.85 11.88 -0.22
CA VAL A 246 3.16 10.77 -1.12
C VAL A 246 1.88 10.10 -1.59
N LEU A 247 1.84 9.76 -2.87
CA LEU A 247 0.81 8.95 -3.50
C LEU A 247 1.48 7.92 -4.40
N CYS A 248 0.93 6.72 -4.44
CA CYS A 248 1.30 5.68 -5.40
C CYS A 248 0.15 5.46 -6.38
N VAL A 249 0.47 5.34 -7.65
CA VAL A 249 -0.46 4.89 -8.69
C VAL A 249 0.00 3.53 -9.19
N GLU A 250 -0.92 2.59 -9.24
CA GLU A 250 -0.71 1.28 -9.83
C GLU A 250 -1.30 1.22 -11.25
N PHE A 251 -0.56 0.58 -12.15
CA PHE A 251 -0.91 0.49 -13.56
C PHE A 251 -0.83 -0.95 -14.06
N PHE A 252 -1.66 -1.25 -15.03
CA PHE A 252 -1.48 -2.38 -15.93
C PHE A 252 -0.75 -1.92 -17.19
N LEU A 253 0.42 -2.49 -17.45
CA LEU A 253 1.08 -2.38 -18.74
C LEU A 253 0.49 -3.45 -19.65
N THR A 254 -0.20 -3.04 -20.71
CA THR A 254 -0.87 -3.97 -21.63
C THR A 254 0.08 -4.44 -22.72
N PRO A 255 -0.21 -5.59 -23.40
CA PRO A 255 0.57 -6.03 -24.56
C PRO A 255 0.54 -5.07 -25.75
N THR A 256 -0.44 -4.15 -25.79
CA THR A 256 -0.45 -3.07 -26.79
C THR A 256 0.69 -2.10 -26.48
N PRO A 257 1.66 -1.90 -27.38
CA PRO A 257 2.84 -1.11 -27.08
C PRO A 257 2.52 0.28 -26.50
N GLY A 258 3.10 0.58 -25.35
CA GLY A 258 2.97 1.87 -24.68
C GLY A 258 1.61 2.16 -24.05
N ARG A 259 0.69 1.21 -23.97
CA ARG A 259 -0.63 1.44 -23.37
C ARG A 259 -0.63 1.10 -21.89
N LEU A 260 -0.82 2.12 -21.04
CA LEU A 260 -1.04 2.01 -19.60
C LEU A 260 -2.53 2.15 -19.29
N LEU A 261 -3.00 1.38 -18.30
CA LEU A 261 -4.30 1.55 -17.68
C LEU A 261 -4.09 1.75 -16.17
N LEU A 262 -4.71 2.78 -15.58
CA LEU A 262 -4.70 2.96 -14.14
C LEU A 262 -5.53 1.86 -13.49
N ASN A 263 -4.91 1.21 -12.49
CA ASN A 263 -5.60 0.22 -11.67
C ASN A 263 -6.14 0.86 -10.40
N GLU A 264 -5.30 1.38 -9.53
CA GLU A 264 -5.71 2.00 -8.27
C GLU A 264 -4.72 3.05 -7.79
N ILE A 265 -5.13 3.87 -6.82
CA ILE A 265 -4.28 4.83 -6.13
C ILE A 265 -4.19 4.52 -4.64
N ALA A 266 -3.03 4.79 -4.06
CA ALA A 266 -2.81 4.77 -2.61
C ALA A 266 -2.25 6.13 -2.17
N PRO A 267 -3.04 7.01 -1.53
CA PRO A 267 -2.59 8.34 -1.11
C PRO A 267 -1.74 8.26 0.17
N ARG A 268 -0.66 7.50 0.13
CA ARG A 268 0.27 7.20 1.21
C ARG A 268 1.51 6.49 0.67
N PRO A 269 2.58 6.31 1.47
CA PRO A 269 3.64 5.37 1.14
C PRO A 269 3.10 3.98 0.80
N HIS A 270 3.67 3.35 -0.21
CA HIS A 270 3.18 2.09 -0.75
C HIS A 270 4.19 0.95 -0.55
N ASN A 271 3.69 -0.29 -0.49
CA ASN A 271 4.54 -1.47 -0.29
C ASN A 271 5.59 -1.63 -1.40
N SER A 272 5.22 -1.37 -2.66
CA SER A 272 6.18 -1.43 -3.77
C SER A 272 7.36 -0.45 -3.61
N GLY A 273 7.13 0.71 -2.97
CA GLY A 273 8.13 1.74 -2.72
C GLY A 273 9.04 1.48 -1.52
N HIS A 274 8.93 0.36 -0.80
CA HIS A 274 9.80 0.10 0.36
C HIS A 274 11.27 0.02 -0.01
N LEU A 275 11.60 -0.50 -1.20
CA LEU A 275 12.97 -0.54 -1.72
C LEU A 275 13.64 0.85 -1.79
N THR A 276 12.85 1.94 -1.83
CA THR A 276 13.41 3.30 -1.88
C THR A 276 14.17 3.68 -0.62
N ILE A 277 14.01 2.95 0.49
CA ILE A 277 14.75 3.20 1.74
C ILE A 277 16.26 3.08 1.50
N GLU A 278 16.68 2.08 0.76
CA GLU A 278 18.08 1.80 0.44
C GLU A 278 18.48 2.25 -0.96
N ALA A 279 17.53 2.23 -1.90
CA ALA A 279 17.81 2.38 -3.32
C ALA A 279 17.82 3.83 -3.80
N CYS A 280 17.24 4.77 -3.06
CA CYS A 280 17.08 6.16 -3.50
C CYS A 280 17.81 7.13 -2.57
N VAL A 281 18.14 8.33 -3.09
CA VAL A 281 18.67 9.44 -2.30
C VAL A 281 17.70 9.82 -1.19
N THR A 282 16.40 9.93 -1.53
CA THR A 282 15.33 10.18 -0.56
C THR A 282 14.33 9.02 -0.63
N SER A 283 14.03 8.38 0.50
CA SER A 283 13.03 7.33 0.55
C SER A 283 11.60 7.90 0.46
N GLN A 284 10.63 7.07 0.07
CA GLN A 284 9.22 7.49 0.09
C GLN A 284 8.73 7.94 1.48
N PHE A 285 9.30 7.39 2.56
CA PHE A 285 8.95 7.79 3.93
C PHE A 285 9.53 9.15 4.30
N GLU A 286 10.74 9.44 3.87
CA GLU A 286 11.32 10.77 4.00
C GLU A 286 10.57 11.79 3.14
N GLN A 287 10.16 11.43 1.90
CA GLN A 287 9.32 12.30 1.06
C GLN A 287 7.97 12.60 1.74
N GLN A 288 7.32 11.57 2.31
CA GLN A 288 6.07 11.78 3.06
C GLN A 288 6.28 12.77 4.20
N LEU A 289 7.33 12.58 5.02
CA LEU A 289 7.64 13.49 6.10
C LEU A 289 7.86 14.91 5.59
N ARG A 290 8.72 15.07 4.56
CA ARG A 290 9.05 16.38 3.99
C ARG A 290 7.78 17.11 3.56
N THR A 291 6.98 16.46 2.74
CA THR A 291 5.79 17.09 2.14
C THR A 291 4.71 17.40 3.17
N VAL A 292 4.41 16.46 4.08
CA VAL A 292 3.38 16.70 5.12
C VAL A 292 3.80 17.80 6.10
N CYS A 293 5.11 17.97 6.34
CA CYS A 293 5.67 19.02 7.19
C CYS A 293 5.93 20.34 6.47
N GLY A 294 5.58 20.46 5.19
CA GLY A 294 5.77 21.68 4.39
C GLY A 294 7.23 21.92 3.96
N LEU A 295 8.07 20.88 4.00
CA LEU A 295 9.41 20.93 3.45
C LEU A 295 9.38 20.62 1.94
N PRO A 296 10.39 21.08 1.17
CA PRO A 296 10.47 20.78 -0.25
C PRO A 296 10.70 19.28 -0.48
N VAL A 297 10.21 18.79 -1.63
CA VAL A 297 10.51 17.44 -2.10
C VAL A 297 12.02 17.22 -2.20
N GLY A 298 12.46 15.99 -1.93
CA GLY A 298 13.85 15.57 -2.07
C GLY A 298 14.11 14.87 -3.40
N ASP A 299 15.37 14.63 -3.69
CA ASP A 299 15.83 13.92 -4.89
C ASP A 299 15.41 12.43 -4.83
N THR A 300 14.75 11.93 -5.87
CA THR A 300 14.25 10.57 -6.00
C THR A 300 15.18 9.65 -6.78
N THR A 301 16.38 10.13 -7.15
CA THR A 301 17.37 9.38 -7.94
C THR A 301 17.70 8.04 -7.29
N TYR A 302 17.64 6.98 -8.08
CA TYR A 302 18.09 5.65 -7.67
C TYR A 302 19.60 5.60 -7.61
N LEU A 303 20.14 5.17 -6.48
CA LEU A 303 21.58 4.97 -6.27
C LEU A 303 22.08 3.70 -6.97
N ARG A 304 21.22 2.67 -6.99
CA ARG A 304 21.46 1.38 -7.63
C ARG A 304 20.16 0.69 -8.00
N PRO A 305 20.20 -0.24 -8.98
CA PRO A 305 19.12 -1.19 -9.17
C PRO A 305 18.82 -1.97 -7.90
N ALA A 306 17.54 -2.18 -7.63
CA ALA A 306 17.08 -2.80 -6.39
C ALA A 306 15.93 -3.77 -6.61
N ALA A 307 15.80 -4.74 -5.72
CA ALA A 307 14.61 -5.55 -5.56
C ALA A 307 14.23 -5.68 -4.09
N MET A 308 12.94 -5.71 -3.83
CA MET A 308 12.35 -5.95 -2.52
C MET A 308 11.52 -7.22 -2.56
N ALA A 309 11.62 -8.06 -1.52
CA ALA A 309 10.75 -9.21 -1.33
C ALA A 309 10.02 -9.12 0.00
N ASN A 310 8.70 -9.27 -0.01
CA ASN A 310 7.91 -9.32 1.21
C ASN A 310 8.19 -10.59 2.02
N LEU A 311 8.21 -10.45 3.33
CA LEU A 311 8.27 -11.55 4.29
C LEU A 311 6.87 -11.71 4.89
N LEU A 312 6.19 -12.77 4.47
CA LEU A 312 4.85 -13.09 4.97
C LEU A 312 4.94 -13.96 6.20
N GLY A 313 3.88 -13.95 7.01
CA GLY A 313 3.80 -14.76 8.21
C GLY A 313 3.90 -16.27 7.99
N ASP A 314 3.73 -16.71 6.76
CA ASP A 314 3.93 -18.10 6.32
C ASP A 314 5.36 -18.61 6.52
N LEU A 315 6.34 -17.69 6.62
CA LEU A 315 7.73 -18.01 6.91
C LEU A 315 7.98 -18.39 8.37
N TRP A 316 7.05 -18.09 9.27
CA TRP A 316 7.13 -18.52 10.66
C TRP A 316 6.56 -19.92 10.78
N ASP A 317 7.32 -20.85 11.36
CA ASP A 317 6.89 -22.23 11.55
C ASP A 317 5.70 -22.28 12.53
N PHE A 318 4.52 -22.44 11.97
CA PHE A 318 3.34 -22.84 12.70
C PHE A 318 3.40 -24.37 12.83
N GLN A 319 4.13 -24.91 13.81
CA GLN A 319 4.06 -26.34 14.08
C GLN A 319 2.60 -26.77 14.03
N ARG A 320 2.23 -27.51 12.97
CA ARG A 320 0.96 -28.22 12.91
C ARG A 320 0.98 -29.24 14.04
N ARG A 321 0.52 -28.84 15.22
CA ARG A 321 0.20 -29.80 16.26
C ARG A 321 -0.87 -30.69 15.69
N GLY A 322 -0.56 -31.98 15.56
CA GLY A 322 -1.52 -33.00 15.19
C GLY A 322 -2.74 -32.97 16.12
N ALA A 323 -3.81 -33.64 15.74
CA ALA A 323 -5.13 -33.63 16.37
C ALA A 323 -5.18 -33.92 17.91
N GLU A 324 -4.06 -34.27 18.54
CA GLU A 324 -3.94 -34.50 19.98
C GLU A 324 -3.80 -33.23 20.85
N ALA A 325 -3.41 -32.07 20.26
CA ALA A 325 -3.17 -30.84 21.03
C ALA A 325 -4.44 -30.02 21.34
N GLN A 326 -5.63 -30.49 21.00
CA GLN A 326 -6.88 -29.77 21.33
C GLN A 326 -7.29 -29.84 22.80
N ARG A 327 -6.55 -30.55 23.66
CA ARG A 327 -6.92 -30.73 25.08
C ARG A 327 -6.25 -29.82 26.09
N GLU A 328 -5.21 -29.03 25.70
CA GLU A 328 -4.55 -28.10 26.64
C GLU A 328 -4.70 -26.65 26.21
N LYS A 329 -5.61 -25.94 26.85
CA LYS A 329 -5.98 -24.52 26.59
C LYS A 329 -4.94 -23.48 27.09
N SER A 330 -3.70 -23.83 27.40
CA SER A 330 -2.78 -22.90 28.13
C SER A 330 -1.33 -22.84 27.65
N VAL A 331 -0.98 -23.26 26.45
CA VAL A 331 0.37 -23.01 25.93
C VAL A 331 0.29 -22.16 24.66
N GLN A 332 0.65 -20.86 24.79
CA GLN A 332 0.98 -20.04 23.64
C GLN A 332 2.06 -20.75 22.83
N SER A 333 1.72 -21.25 21.64
CA SER A 333 2.71 -21.78 20.72
C SER A 333 3.58 -20.63 20.25
N VAL A 334 4.79 -20.52 20.77
CA VAL A 334 5.80 -19.61 20.25
C VAL A 334 6.17 -20.12 18.87
N ALA A 335 5.68 -19.46 17.82
CA ALA A 335 6.09 -19.76 16.46
C ALA A 335 7.60 -19.57 16.37
N LYS A 336 8.34 -20.56 15.85
CA LYS A 336 9.79 -20.46 15.69
C LYS A 336 10.07 -19.38 14.65
N SER A 337 10.83 -18.36 15.03
CA SER A 337 11.26 -17.30 14.12
C SER A 337 12.21 -17.84 13.06
N PRO A 338 12.15 -17.32 11.81
CA PRO A 338 13.12 -17.64 10.78
C PRO A 338 14.57 -17.33 11.23
N ASP A 339 15.55 -18.05 10.67
CA ASP A 339 16.97 -17.77 10.91
C ASP A 339 17.43 -16.54 10.13
N TRP A 340 17.36 -15.38 10.78
CA TRP A 340 17.79 -14.11 10.19
C TRP A 340 19.28 -14.06 9.91
N THR A 341 20.11 -14.85 10.63
CA THR A 341 21.55 -14.93 10.41
C THR A 341 21.86 -15.46 9.02
N ALA A 342 21.09 -16.45 8.55
CA ALA A 342 21.26 -17.04 7.22
C ALA A 342 21.14 -16.03 6.07
N VAL A 343 20.33 -14.97 6.24
CA VAL A 343 20.14 -13.96 5.19
C VAL A 343 21.06 -12.75 5.37
N LEU A 344 21.40 -12.37 6.60
CA LEU A 344 22.24 -11.20 6.89
C LEU A 344 23.73 -11.42 6.55
N THR A 345 24.12 -12.62 6.16
CA THR A 345 25.47 -12.89 5.62
C THR A 345 25.71 -12.23 4.26
N HIS A 346 24.65 -11.85 3.52
CA HIS A 346 24.80 -11.19 2.24
C HIS A 346 25.02 -9.67 2.42
N PRO A 347 26.17 -9.08 1.96
CA PRO A 347 26.56 -7.71 2.31
C PRO A 347 25.63 -6.62 1.75
N HIS A 348 24.91 -6.89 0.65
CA HIS A 348 24.01 -5.95 -0.02
C HIS A 348 22.52 -6.19 0.28
N LEU A 349 22.21 -7.01 1.29
CA LEU A 349 20.87 -7.30 1.71
C LEU A 349 20.52 -6.51 2.98
N LYS A 350 19.33 -5.94 2.99
CA LYS A 350 18.74 -5.24 4.13
C LYS A 350 17.47 -5.95 4.58
N LEU A 351 17.30 -6.03 5.90
CA LEU A 351 16.15 -6.65 6.55
C LEU A 351 15.37 -5.59 7.32
N HIS A 352 14.07 -5.53 7.06
CA HIS A 352 13.12 -4.71 7.80
C HIS A 352 12.03 -5.60 8.41
N LEU A 353 12.01 -5.71 9.73
CA LEU A 353 10.94 -6.38 10.47
C LEU A 353 10.00 -5.33 11.06
N TYR A 354 8.70 -5.58 10.98
CA TYR A 354 7.69 -4.58 11.30
C TYR A 354 7.29 -4.53 12.79
N GLY A 355 7.84 -5.43 13.63
CA GLY A 355 7.52 -5.45 15.05
C GLY A 355 6.12 -5.97 15.38
N LYS A 356 5.49 -6.72 14.47
CA LYS A 356 4.17 -7.33 14.73
C LYS A 356 4.31 -8.54 15.65
N GLU A 357 3.48 -8.60 16.68
CA GLU A 357 3.55 -9.65 17.71
C GLU A 357 3.19 -11.06 17.21
N SER A 358 2.21 -11.14 16.29
CA SER A 358 1.72 -12.42 15.78
C SER A 358 1.91 -12.56 14.27
N ALA A 359 2.63 -13.58 13.85
CA ALA A 359 2.65 -14.01 12.46
C ALA A 359 1.34 -14.74 12.13
N ARG A 360 0.82 -14.53 10.91
CA ARG A 360 -0.35 -15.25 10.36
C ARG A 360 -0.12 -15.44 8.87
N PRO A 361 -0.63 -16.52 8.26
CA PRO A 361 -0.55 -16.70 6.81
C PRO A 361 -1.00 -15.45 6.05
N GLY A 362 -0.21 -15.04 5.05
CA GLY A 362 -0.46 -13.85 4.24
C GLY A 362 -0.20 -12.50 4.93
N ARG A 363 0.04 -12.44 6.24
CA ARG A 363 0.33 -11.19 6.95
C ARG A 363 1.75 -10.73 6.64
N LYS A 364 1.90 -9.50 6.11
CA LYS A 364 3.21 -8.89 5.86
C LYS A 364 3.90 -8.59 7.20
N MET A 365 4.99 -9.32 7.47
CA MET A 365 5.74 -9.26 8.74
C MET A 365 7.04 -8.46 8.62
N GLY A 366 7.52 -8.29 7.39
CA GLY A 366 8.75 -7.59 7.07
C GLY A 366 9.02 -7.57 5.56
N HIS A 367 10.17 -7.09 5.18
CA HIS A 367 10.70 -7.21 3.82
C HIS A 367 12.22 -7.31 3.80
N LEU A 368 12.74 -7.85 2.72
CA LEU A 368 14.15 -7.83 2.35
C LEU A 368 14.31 -6.86 1.18
N THR A 369 15.39 -6.08 1.18
CA THR A 369 15.79 -5.27 0.02
C THR A 369 17.23 -5.61 -0.35
N ALA A 370 17.50 -5.85 -1.63
CA ALA A 370 18.84 -5.99 -2.16
C ALA A 370 19.16 -4.90 -3.18
N LEU A 371 20.40 -4.42 -3.15
CA LEU A 371 20.99 -3.53 -4.13
C LEU A 371 22.02 -4.31 -4.93
N ALA A 372 22.03 -4.17 -6.27
CA ALA A 372 22.98 -4.87 -7.13
C ALA A 372 23.41 -4.02 -8.34
N SER A 373 24.18 -4.61 -9.25
CA SER A 373 24.58 -3.98 -10.50
C SER A 373 23.48 -4.00 -11.56
N SER A 374 22.52 -4.94 -11.45
CA SER A 374 21.33 -5.04 -12.29
C SER A 374 20.10 -5.43 -11.48
N VAL A 375 18.92 -5.23 -12.05
CA VAL A 375 17.64 -5.60 -11.43
C VAL A 375 17.49 -7.11 -11.30
N GLU A 376 17.98 -7.88 -12.27
CA GLU A 376 17.94 -9.34 -12.28
C GLU A 376 18.80 -9.91 -11.15
N GLU A 377 19.99 -9.33 -10.94
CA GLU A 377 20.87 -9.70 -9.84
C GLU A 377 20.23 -9.37 -8.48
N ALA A 378 19.65 -8.18 -8.33
CA ALA A 378 18.96 -7.78 -7.11
C ALA A 378 17.78 -8.73 -6.80
N GLU A 379 16.97 -9.09 -7.80
CA GLU A 379 15.88 -10.05 -7.64
C GLU A 379 16.39 -11.44 -7.23
N LYS A 380 17.43 -11.93 -7.89
CA LYS A 380 18.04 -13.22 -7.53
C LYS A 380 18.51 -13.25 -6.07
N ILE A 381 19.09 -12.14 -5.60
CA ILE A 381 19.56 -12.02 -4.21
C ILE A 381 18.38 -12.10 -3.23
N VAL A 382 17.32 -11.28 -3.41
CA VAL A 382 16.19 -11.27 -2.44
C VAL A 382 15.43 -12.57 -2.43
N ARG A 383 15.21 -13.19 -3.61
CA ARG A 383 14.53 -14.48 -3.70
C ARG A 383 15.36 -15.61 -3.09
N GLY A 384 16.66 -15.65 -3.38
CA GLY A 384 17.58 -16.63 -2.80
C GLY A 384 17.72 -16.49 -1.29
N ALA A 385 17.77 -15.25 -0.79
CA ALA A 385 17.82 -14.99 0.65
C ALA A 385 16.52 -15.41 1.34
N ARG A 386 15.36 -15.03 0.80
CA ARG A 386 14.06 -15.43 1.34
C ARG A 386 13.87 -16.96 1.32
N GLY A 387 14.34 -17.63 0.26
CA GLY A 387 14.28 -19.09 0.17
C GLY A 387 15.05 -19.82 1.29
N ARG A 388 16.10 -19.20 1.86
CA ARG A 388 16.83 -19.75 3.01
C ARG A 388 16.09 -19.59 4.35
N LEU A 389 15.07 -18.75 4.41
CA LEU A 389 14.25 -18.58 5.61
C LEU A 389 13.14 -19.62 5.71
N VAL A 390 12.86 -20.35 4.63
CA VAL A 390 11.91 -21.47 4.65
C VAL A 390 12.55 -22.60 5.44
N ILE A 391 11.96 -22.95 6.57
CA ILE A 391 12.40 -24.05 7.41
C ILE A 391 11.91 -25.32 6.71
N GLU A 392 12.84 -26.21 6.29
CA GLU A 392 12.54 -27.55 5.78
C GLU A 392 11.91 -28.47 6.86
#